data_c7c06d0fc1e2200d2fad59050ff4c7e7
#
_entry.id   c7c06d0fc1e2200d2fad59050ff4c7e7
#
_cell.length_a   1.000
_cell.length_b   1.000
_cell.length_c   1.000
_cell.angle_alpha   90.00
_cell.angle_beta   90.00
_cell.angle_gamma   90.00
#
_symmetry.space_group_name_H-M   'P 1'
#
loop_
_entity.id
_entity.type
_entity.pdbx_description
1 polymer ?
#
loop_
_entity_poly.entity_id
_entity_poly.type
_entity_poly.pdbx_seq_one_letter_code
_entity_poly.pdbx_strand_id
1 'polypeptide(L)'
;MGRLIAGKFDRLINIACASLFVLFAFVYLYEYQADLLTVMQHVFSEGQTHYDALVGAVVITAVLMLLQLGVARLCRAARLAASLTFVPSALLLTLLTSLHFTGDGACTTHGWIVAVPLLLVVYALLVWASYATHFSEYMAERMDSPLRSLWMNLGIMSLLMLFVCLSGNGDRAYHSRIHMEQCISHRDYNGALDVAKRYDAPDSCMTMLVAYTLS
;
A
#
# COMPACT_ATOMS: atom_id res chain seq x y z
N MET A 1 0.39 19.04 35.45
CA MET A 1 1.48 19.23 34.46
C MET A 1 1.72 17.96 33.61
N GLY A 2 1.71 16.75 34.15
CA GLY A 2 1.92 15.49 33.43
C GLY A 2 0.91 15.18 32.31
N ARG A 3 -0.39 15.44 32.47
CA ARG A 3 -1.41 15.20 31.44
C ARG A 3 -1.25 16.07 30.18
N LEU A 4 -0.75 17.30 30.30
CA LEU A 4 -0.48 18.18 29.17
C LEU A 4 0.75 17.71 28.35
N ILE A 5 1.75 17.18 29.04
CA ILE A 5 2.96 16.64 28.40
C ILE A 5 2.62 15.32 27.67
N ALA A 6 1.84 14.43 28.27
CA ALA A 6 1.37 13.18 27.65
C ALA A 6 0.56 13.47 26.37
N GLY A 7 -0.40 14.40 26.41
CA GLY A 7 -1.18 14.73 25.21
C GLY A 7 -0.39 15.37 24.06
N LYS A 8 0.69 16.11 24.37
CA LYS A 8 1.62 16.62 23.35
C LYS A 8 2.43 15.48 22.70
N PHE A 9 2.85 14.52 23.51
CA PHE A 9 3.64 13.39 23.04
C PHE A 9 2.81 12.44 22.17
N ASP A 10 1.56 12.14 22.55
CA ASP A 10 0.63 11.36 21.73
C ASP A 10 0.38 12.01 20.37
N ARG A 11 0.27 13.35 20.33
CA ARG A 11 0.14 14.09 19.08
C ARG A 11 1.40 13.95 18.21
N LEU A 12 2.60 14.00 18.79
CA LEU A 12 3.86 13.82 18.08
C LEU A 12 3.96 12.40 17.49
N ILE A 13 3.57 11.37 18.24
CA ILE A 13 3.53 9.98 17.76
C ILE A 13 2.59 9.86 16.55
N ASN A 14 1.38 10.43 16.66
CA ASN A 14 0.41 10.42 15.57
C ASN A 14 0.95 11.10 14.31
N ILE A 15 1.59 12.25 14.45
CA ILE A 15 2.21 12.98 13.32
C ILE A 15 3.35 12.15 12.72
N ALA A 16 4.22 11.56 13.54
CA ALA A 16 5.32 10.73 13.07
C ALA A 16 4.83 9.51 12.29
N CYS A 17 3.83 8.78 12.82
CA CYS A 17 3.24 7.64 12.13
C CYS A 17 2.55 8.07 10.81
N ALA A 18 1.84 9.19 10.81
CA ALA A 18 1.19 9.71 9.61
C ALA A 18 2.21 10.12 8.55
N SER A 19 3.26 10.85 8.92
CA SER A 19 4.31 11.26 8.00
C SER A 19 5.04 10.06 7.40
N LEU A 20 5.34 9.06 8.23
CA LEU A 20 5.99 7.82 7.79
C LEU A 20 5.10 7.05 6.80
N PHE A 21 3.80 6.92 7.09
CA PHE A 21 2.85 6.25 6.21
C PHE A 21 2.66 6.98 4.88
N VAL A 22 2.52 8.31 4.90
CA VAL A 22 2.38 9.13 3.69
C VAL A 22 3.61 8.98 2.80
N LEU A 23 4.81 9.11 3.38
CA LEU A 23 6.06 8.95 2.63
C LEU A 23 6.17 7.55 2.03
N PHE A 24 5.89 6.52 2.81
CA PHE A 24 5.92 5.13 2.35
C PHE A 24 4.90 4.90 1.23
N ALA A 25 3.63 5.24 1.44
CA ALA A 25 2.57 5.00 0.46
C ALA A 25 2.84 5.75 -0.85
N PHE A 26 3.28 7.01 -0.76
CA PHE A 26 3.62 7.80 -1.95
C PHE A 26 4.78 7.18 -2.73
N VAL A 27 5.92 6.89 -2.07
CA VAL A 27 7.08 6.31 -2.74
C VAL A 27 6.75 4.92 -3.30
N TYR A 28 6.03 4.11 -2.54
CA TYR A 28 5.63 2.77 -2.97
C TYR A 28 4.74 2.79 -4.22
N LEU A 29 3.77 3.70 -4.27
CA LEU A 29 2.88 3.84 -5.42
C LEU A 29 3.57 4.49 -6.63
N TYR A 30 4.43 5.49 -6.38
CA TYR A 30 5.10 6.24 -7.44
C TYR A 30 6.24 5.46 -8.10
N GLU A 31 7.10 4.80 -7.29
CA GLU A 31 8.31 4.14 -7.80
C GLU A 31 8.09 2.65 -8.14
N TYR A 32 7.29 1.94 -7.32
CA TYR A 32 7.19 0.49 -7.44
C TYR A 32 5.90 -0.01 -8.09
N GLN A 33 4.81 0.75 -8.04
CA GLN A 33 3.50 0.31 -8.51
C GLN A 33 2.93 1.18 -9.64
N ALA A 34 3.69 2.15 -10.15
CA ALA A 34 3.22 3.06 -11.20
C ALA A 34 2.80 2.31 -12.46
N ASP A 35 3.56 1.30 -12.87
CA ASP A 35 3.27 0.48 -14.06
C ASP A 35 1.95 -0.28 -13.91
N LEU A 36 1.75 -0.92 -12.75
CA LEU A 36 0.51 -1.64 -12.44
C LEU A 36 -0.70 -0.69 -12.46
N LEU A 37 -0.57 0.49 -11.87
CA LEU A 37 -1.64 1.49 -11.81
C LEU A 37 -1.95 2.05 -13.21
N THR A 38 -0.95 2.18 -14.07
CA THR A 38 -1.14 2.59 -15.48
C THR A 38 -1.98 1.57 -16.23
N VAL A 39 -1.65 0.27 -16.11
CA VAL A 39 -2.43 -0.81 -16.72
C VAL A 39 -3.84 -0.85 -16.15
N MET A 40 -3.96 -0.73 -14.83
CA MET A 40 -5.26 -0.71 -14.14
C MET A 40 -6.15 0.41 -14.71
N GLN A 41 -5.63 1.63 -14.81
CA GLN A 41 -6.40 2.75 -15.34
C GLN A 41 -6.75 2.54 -16.82
N HIS A 42 -5.82 2.03 -17.63
CA HIS A 42 -6.08 1.74 -19.04
C HIS A 42 -7.21 0.72 -19.21
N VAL A 43 -7.19 -0.37 -18.45
CA VAL A 43 -8.23 -1.40 -18.49
C VAL A 43 -9.59 -0.85 -18.01
N PHE A 44 -9.63 -0.12 -16.90
CA PHE A 44 -10.89 0.43 -16.36
C PHE A 44 -11.46 1.59 -17.17
N SER A 45 -10.63 2.35 -17.89
CA SER A 45 -11.06 3.46 -18.74
C SER A 45 -11.26 3.09 -20.20
N GLU A 46 -11.09 1.81 -20.56
CA GLU A 46 -11.11 1.35 -21.96
C GLU A 46 -10.17 2.16 -22.87
N GLY A 47 -9.03 2.57 -22.32
CA GLY A 47 -8.02 3.35 -23.03
C GLY A 47 -8.33 4.85 -23.20
N GLN A 48 -9.41 5.36 -22.61
CA GLN A 48 -9.82 6.76 -22.77
C GLN A 48 -8.98 7.75 -21.94
N THR A 49 -8.31 7.29 -20.89
CA THR A 49 -7.54 8.16 -19.99
C THR A 49 -6.10 7.69 -19.87
N HIS A 50 -5.18 8.65 -19.71
CA HIS A 50 -3.78 8.37 -19.43
C HIS A 50 -3.50 8.53 -17.93
N TYR A 51 -2.75 7.57 -17.37
CA TYR A 51 -2.33 7.62 -15.97
C TYR A 51 -1.13 8.55 -15.82
N ASP A 52 -1.25 9.51 -14.92
CA ASP A 52 -0.11 10.29 -14.43
C ASP A 52 0.32 9.71 -13.07
N ALA A 53 1.53 9.14 -13.02
CA ALA A 53 2.03 8.43 -11.84
C ALA A 53 2.09 9.34 -10.61
N LEU A 54 2.47 10.61 -10.77
CA LEU A 54 2.55 11.56 -9.67
C LEU A 54 1.17 11.90 -9.13
N VAL A 55 0.24 12.27 -10.02
CA VAL A 55 -1.14 12.62 -9.64
C VAL A 55 -1.84 11.42 -9.00
N GLY A 56 -1.70 10.23 -9.59
CA GLY A 56 -2.27 9.00 -9.06
C GLY A 56 -1.74 8.66 -7.68
N ALA A 57 -0.43 8.68 -7.47
CA ALA A 57 0.17 8.43 -6.17
C ALA A 57 -0.30 9.43 -5.10
N VAL A 58 -0.40 10.72 -5.42
CA VAL A 58 -0.90 11.76 -4.51
C VAL A 58 -2.37 11.52 -4.16
N VAL A 59 -3.23 11.28 -5.15
CA VAL A 59 -4.66 11.07 -4.94
C VAL A 59 -4.91 9.82 -4.09
N ILE A 60 -4.28 8.69 -4.43
CA ILE A 60 -4.46 7.45 -3.68
C ILE A 60 -3.95 7.62 -2.23
N THR A 61 -2.77 8.22 -2.04
CA THR A 61 -2.23 8.50 -0.69
C THR A 61 -3.18 9.40 0.11
N ALA A 62 -3.75 10.44 -0.51
CA ALA A 62 -4.73 11.31 0.14
C ALA A 62 -6.00 10.54 0.56
N VAL A 63 -6.52 9.67 -0.29
CA VAL A 63 -7.68 8.82 0.03
C VAL A 63 -7.36 7.86 1.20
N LEU A 64 -6.18 7.24 1.21
CA LEU A 64 -5.74 6.38 2.30
C LEU A 64 -5.63 7.15 3.62
N MET A 65 -5.16 8.40 3.59
CA MET A 65 -5.11 9.28 4.77
C MET A 65 -6.49 9.71 5.23
N LEU A 66 -7.42 9.99 4.34
CA LEU A 66 -8.81 10.27 4.71
C LEU A 66 -9.47 9.06 5.37
N LEU A 67 -9.24 7.86 4.86
CA LEU A 67 -9.69 6.61 5.47
C LEU A 67 -9.11 6.46 6.88
N GLN A 68 -7.80 6.65 7.03
CA GLN A 68 -7.12 6.59 8.34
C GLN A 68 -7.72 7.61 9.34
N LEU A 69 -7.98 8.84 8.91
CA LEU A 69 -8.60 9.86 9.76
C LEU A 69 -10.02 9.45 10.18
N GLY A 70 -10.80 8.85 9.29
CA GLY A 70 -12.10 8.28 9.59
C GLY A 70 -12.01 7.19 10.66
N VAL A 71 -11.12 6.22 10.46
CA VAL A 71 -10.85 5.13 11.42
C VAL A 71 -10.36 5.68 12.76
N ALA A 72 -9.42 6.63 12.75
CA ALA A 72 -8.91 7.25 13.99
C ALA A 72 -10.01 7.98 14.77
N ARG A 73 -10.99 8.58 14.09
CA ARG A 73 -12.16 9.18 14.78
C ARG A 73 -13.07 8.12 15.39
N LEU A 74 -13.33 7.04 14.67
CA LEU A 74 -14.12 5.91 15.17
C LEU A 74 -13.42 5.21 16.35
N CYS A 75 -12.12 4.97 16.25
CA CYS A 75 -11.34 4.27 17.27
C CYS A 75 -10.89 5.17 18.43
N ARG A 76 -11.21 6.47 18.42
CA ARG A 76 -10.77 7.42 19.48
C ARG A 76 -11.17 6.99 20.87
N ALA A 77 -12.34 6.39 21.04
CA ALA A 77 -12.83 5.91 22.32
C ALA A 77 -12.17 4.60 22.77
N ALA A 78 -11.63 3.80 21.82
CA ALA A 78 -10.96 2.53 22.12
C ALA A 78 -9.52 2.70 22.62
N ARG A 79 -8.98 3.93 22.68
CA ARG A 79 -7.59 4.24 23.12
C ARG A 79 -6.54 3.30 22.51
N LEU A 80 -6.75 2.87 21.27
CA LEU A 80 -5.82 2.01 20.56
C LEU A 80 -4.50 2.75 20.23
N ALA A 81 -3.43 1.99 20.03
CA ALA A 81 -2.18 2.53 19.55
C ALA A 81 -2.38 3.28 18.22
N ALA A 82 -1.73 4.42 18.06
CA ALA A 82 -1.87 5.28 16.88
C ALA A 82 -1.63 4.50 15.57
N SER A 83 -0.64 3.60 15.57
CA SER A 83 -0.28 2.76 14.43
C SER A 83 -1.39 1.79 13.99
N LEU A 84 -2.22 1.30 14.91
CA LEU A 84 -3.32 0.38 14.57
C LEU A 84 -4.41 1.04 13.74
N THR A 85 -4.56 2.36 13.78
CA THR A 85 -5.53 3.07 12.95
C THR A 85 -5.17 3.07 11.46
N PHE A 86 -3.92 2.71 11.11
CA PHE A 86 -3.45 2.58 9.73
C PHE A 86 -3.73 1.20 9.12
N VAL A 87 -4.14 0.20 9.90
CA VAL A 87 -4.41 -1.16 9.43
C VAL A 87 -5.39 -1.20 8.24
N PRO A 88 -6.57 -0.53 8.29
CA PRO A 88 -7.49 -0.55 7.14
C PRO A 88 -6.90 0.11 5.89
N SER A 89 -6.14 1.19 6.04
CA SER A 89 -5.46 1.86 4.92
C SER A 89 -4.37 0.97 4.32
N ALA A 90 -3.60 0.26 5.15
CA ALA A 90 -2.59 -0.69 4.69
C ALA A 90 -3.22 -1.89 3.96
N LEU A 91 -4.34 -2.44 4.46
CA LEU A 91 -5.07 -3.52 3.81
C LEU A 91 -5.64 -3.08 2.46
N LEU A 92 -6.18 -1.86 2.37
CA LEU A 92 -6.68 -1.32 1.11
C LEU A 92 -5.52 -1.10 0.11
N LEU A 93 -4.37 -0.60 0.56
CA LEU A 93 -3.18 -0.46 -0.26
C LEU A 93 -2.69 -1.84 -0.76
N THR A 94 -2.65 -2.85 0.11
CA THR A 94 -2.33 -4.24 -0.27
C THR A 94 -3.29 -4.76 -1.35
N LEU A 95 -4.60 -4.58 -1.17
CA LEU A 95 -5.59 -5.00 -2.17
C LEU A 95 -5.35 -4.34 -3.52
N LEU A 96 -5.11 -3.02 -3.51
CA LEU A 96 -4.87 -2.24 -4.73
C LEU A 96 -3.60 -2.72 -5.47
N THR A 97 -2.55 -3.05 -4.74
CA THR A 97 -1.25 -3.44 -5.32
C THR A 97 -1.08 -4.94 -5.54
N SER A 98 -2.02 -5.78 -5.08
CA SER A 98 -2.04 -7.23 -5.33
C SER A 98 -2.74 -7.63 -6.62
N LEU A 99 -3.21 -6.67 -7.41
CA LEU A 99 -3.89 -6.91 -8.68
C LEU A 99 -2.92 -7.49 -9.70
N HIS A 100 -3.40 -8.45 -10.48
CA HIS A 100 -2.68 -9.07 -11.59
C HIS A 100 -3.57 -9.05 -12.81
N PHE A 101 -3.17 -8.36 -13.85
CA PHE A 101 -3.90 -8.32 -15.11
C PHE A 101 -3.31 -9.36 -16.06
N THR A 102 -4.16 -10.23 -16.59
CA THR A 102 -3.78 -11.19 -17.63
C THR A 102 -4.00 -10.55 -19.01
N GLY A 103 -3.28 -11.01 -20.04
CA GLY A 103 -3.39 -10.48 -21.40
C GLY A 103 -4.81 -10.42 -21.98
N ASP A 104 -5.73 -11.21 -21.45
CA ASP A 104 -7.15 -11.22 -21.81
C ASP A 104 -7.97 -10.12 -21.10
N GLY A 105 -7.33 -9.20 -20.38
CA GLY A 105 -8.00 -8.17 -19.57
C GLY A 105 -8.64 -8.69 -18.27
N ALA A 106 -8.48 -9.96 -17.96
CA ALA A 106 -8.97 -10.53 -16.70
C ALA A 106 -8.10 -10.07 -15.52
N CYS A 107 -8.75 -9.61 -14.44
CA CYS A 107 -8.09 -9.19 -13.22
C CYS A 107 -8.13 -10.32 -12.19
N THR A 108 -6.98 -10.76 -11.71
CA THR A 108 -6.86 -11.73 -10.62
C THR A 108 -6.18 -11.09 -9.41
N THR A 109 -6.60 -11.46 -8.20
CA THR A 109 -6.13 -10.86 -6.94
C THR A 109 -5.50 -11.87 -5.99
N HIS A 110 -5.15 -13.08 -6.47
CA HIS A 110 -4.61 -14.17 -5.65
C HIS A 110 -5.34 -14.36 -4.29
N GLY A 111 -6.67 -14.18 -4.29
CA GLY A 111 -7.51 -14.34 -3.10
C GLY A 111 -7.59 -13.11 -2.17
N TRP A 112 -6.87 -12.02 -2.44
CA TRP A 112 -6.91 -10.80 -1.63
C TRP A 112 -8.28 -10.12 -1.62
N ILE A 113 -9.09 -10.29 -2.67
CA ILE A 113 -10.47 -9.78 -2.73
C ILE A 113 -11.37 -10.38 -1.63
N VAL A 114 -11.04 -11.58 -1.14
CA VAL A 114 -11.74 -12.23 -0.03
C VAL A 114 -11.00 -12.01 1.29
N ALA A 115 -9.67 -12.09 1.27
CA ALA A 115 -8.84 -11.96 2.46
C ALA A 115 -8.94 -10.57 3.11
N VAL A 116 -8.95 -9.49 2.31
CA VAL A 116 -9.01 -8.12 2.85
C VAL A 116 -10.33 -7.83 3.57
N PRO A 117 -11.53 -8.09 3.01
CA PRO A 117 -12.77 -7.94 3.75
C PRO A 117 -12.81 -8.79 5.04
N LEU A 118 -12.31 -10.03 4.99
CA LEU A 118 -12.23 -10.88 6.19
C LEU A 118 -11.33 -10.27 7.26
N LEU A 119 -10.14 -9.78 6.89
CA LEU A 119 -9.23 -9.12 7.81
C LEU A 119 -9.80 -7.81 8.37
N LEU A 120 -10.56 -7.06 7.57
CA LEU A 120 -11.28 -5.87 8.05
C LEU A 120 -12.36 -6.23 9.07
N VAL A 121 -13.09 -7.32 8.87
CA VAL A 121 -14.08 -7.82 9.86
C VAL A 121 -13.36 -8.23 11.14
N VAL A 122 -12.26 -8.99 11.06
CA VAL A 122 -11.45 -9.35 12.24
C VAL A 122 -10.94 -8.11 12.95
N TYR A 123 -10.43 -7.12 12.22
CA TYR A 123 -10.00 -5.85 12.78
C TYR A 123 -11.15 -5.12 13.51
N ALA A 124 -12.34 -5.04 12.88
CA ALA A 124 -13.50 -4.41 13.51
C ALA A 124 -13.95 -5.14 14.79
N LEU A 125 -13.89 -6.48 14.80
CA LEU A 125 -14.17 -7.29 15.99
C LEU A 125 -13.14 -7.05 17.10
N LEU A 126 -11.86 -6.93 16.76
CA LEU A 126 -10.80 -6.62 17.73
C LEU A 126 -10.99 -5.21 18.33
N VAL A 127 -11.34 -4.23 17.50
CA VAL A 127 -11.69 -2.88 17.98
C VAL A 127 -12.91 -2.94 18.90
N TRP A 128 -13.97 -3.64 18.51
CA TRP A 128 -15.16 -3.80 19.33
C TRP A 128 -14.87 -4.53 20.65
N ALA A 129 -14.08 -5.60 20.62
CA ALA A 129 -13.66 -6.32 21.82
C ALA A 129 -12.83 -5.43 22.77
N SER A 130 -11.98 -4.56 22.25
CA SER A 130 -11.21 -3.63 23.08
C SER A 130 -12.09 -2.55 23.76
N TYR A 131 -13.25 -2.23 23.19
CA TYR A 131 -14.27 -1.43 23.89
C TYR A 131 -14.92 -2.19 25.06
N ALA A 132 -15.20 -3.48 24.84
CA ALA A 132 -15.97 -4.28 25.79
C ALA A 132 -15.15 -4.75 27.00
N THR A 133 -13.82 -4.93 26.85
CA THR A 133 -12.99 -5.65 27.84
C THR A 133 -12.07 -4.77 28.68
N HIS A 134 -12.18 -3.42 28.65
CA HIS A 134 -11.21 -2.53 29.33
C HIS A 134 -9.73 -2.86 29.02
N PHE A 135 -9.50 -3.64 27.97
CA PHE A 135 -8.16 -4.05 27.52
C PHE A 135 -7.26 -2.83 27.26
N SER A 136 -7.86 -1.72 26.89
CA SER A 136 -7.15 -0.46 26.67
C SER A 136 -6.54 0.10 27.97
N GLU A 137 -7.15 -0.13 29.13
CA GLU A 137 -6.62 0.33 30.42
C GLU A 137 -5.40 -0.50 30.83
N TYR A 138 -5.47 -1.82 30.65
CA TYR A 138 -4.33 -2.72 30.89
C TYR A 138 -3.12 -2.40 30.00
N MET A 139 -3.36 -2.09 28.71
CA MET A 139 -2.28 -1.68 27.80
C MET A 139 -1.74 -0.30 28.10
N ALA A 140 -2.58 0.64 28.56
CA ALA A 140 -2.16 1.99 28.95
C ALA A 140 -1.26 1.96 30.19
N GLU A 141 -1.57 1.14 31.19
CA GLU A 141 -0.72 0.96 32.39
C GLU A 141 0.66 0.37 32.04
N ARG A 142 0.72 -0.50 31.02
CA ARG A 142 1.99 -1.10 30.59
C ARG A 142 2.83 -0.17 29.71
N MET A 143 2.24 0.90 29.18
CA MET A 143 2.90 1.90 28.33
C MET A 143 3.28 3.19 29.08
N ASP A 144 3.59 3.11 30.35
CA ASP A 144 3.85 4.26 31.23
C ASP A 144 5.04 5.15 30.77
N SER A 145 5.92 4.66 29.90
CA SER A 145 7.01 5.48 29.36
C SER A 145 6.72 5.96 27.93
N PRO A 146 6.83 7.26 27.65
CA PRO A 146 6.57 7.82 26.32
C PRO A 146 7.49 7.24 25.25
N LEU A 147 8.74 6.89 25.58
CA LEU A 147 9.67 6.26 24.67
C LEU A 147 9.24 4.83 24.27
N ARG A 148 8.70 4.04 25.21
CA ARG A 148 8.19 2.70 24.90
C ARG A 148 6.99 2.77 23.96
N SER A 149 6.08 3.72 24.16
CA SER A 149 4.95 3.95 23.27
C SER A 149 5.40 4.31 21.86
N LEU A 150 6.42 5.18 21.72
CA LEU A 150 6.99 5.55 20.42
C LEU A 150 7.57 4.33 19.69
N TRP A 151 8.44 3.56 20.35
CA TRP A 151 9.07 2.39 19.74
C TRP A 151 8.06 1.33 19.33
N MET A 152 7.02 1.12 20.12
CA MET A 152 5.96 0.17 19.81
C MET A 152 5.14 0.61 18.59
N ASN A 153 4.77 1.89 18.51
CA ASN A 153 4.05 2.41 17.34
C ASN A 153 4.90 2.34 16.06
N LEU A 154 6.19 2.70 16.13
CA LEU A 154 7.11 2.60 15.01
C LEU A 154 7.33 1.13 14.58
N GLY A 155 7.44 0.21 15.54
CA GLY A 155 7.56 -1.21 15.25
C GLY A 155 6.34 -1.78 14.53
N ILE A 156 5.13 -1.44 14.97
CA ILE A 156 3.88 -1.84 14.30
C ILE A 156 3.80 -1.21 12.89
N MET A 157 4.17 0.07 12.75
CA MET A 157 4.18 0.73 11.43
C MET A 157 5.16 0.04 10.47
N SER A 158 6.38 -0.28 10.94
CA SER A 158 7.37 -1.01 10.13
C SER A 158 6.85 -2.38 9.71
N LEU A 159 6.16 -3.09 10.61
CA LEU A 159 5.55 -4.38 10.31
C LEU A 159 4.42 -4.27 9.28
N LEU A 160 3.57 -3.23 9.39
CA LEU A 160 2.51 -2.97 8.41
C LEU A 160 3.08 -2.63 7.02
N MET A 161 4.13 -1.81 6.96
CA MET A 161 4.81 -1.49 5.70
C MET A 161 5.45 -2.73 5.07
N LEU A 162 6.14 -3.53 5.88
CA LEU A 162 6.71 -4.81 5.42
C LEU A 162 5.61 -5.75 4.91
N PHE A 163 4.48 -5.84 5.61
CA PHE A 163 3.34 -6.64 5.18
C PHE A 163 2.82 -6.17 3.81
N VAL A 164 2.65 -4.86 3.57
CA VAL A 164 2.24 -4.32 2.27
C VAL A 164 3.24 -4.69 1.18
N CYS A 165 4.54 -4.53 1.43
CA CYS A 165 5.59 -4.88 0.46
C CYS A 165 5.61 -6.37 0.11
N LEU A 166 5.39 -7.25 1.10
CA LEU A 166 5.40 -8.71 0.88
C LEU A 166 4.12 -9.23 0.23
N SER A 167 3.01 -8.53 0.43
CA SER A 167 1.69 -8.94 -0.06
C SER A 167 1.31 -8.30 -1.39
N GLY A 168 1.94 -7.18 -1.75
CA GLY A 168 1.77 -6.53 -3.04
C GLY A 168 2.41 -7.33 -4.18
N ASN A 169 2.10 -6.95 -5.41
CA ASN A 169 2.70 -7.57 -6.58
C ASN A 169 4.19 -7.18 -6.66
N GLY A 170 5.06 -8.10 -6.31
CA GLY A 170 6.52 -7.98 -6.38
C GLY A 170 7.15 -8.78 -7.51
N ASP A 171 6.34 -9.30 -8.44
CA ASP A 171 6.82 -10.10 -9.56
C ASP A 171 7.58 -9.22 -10.57
N ARG A 172 8.90 -9.31 -10.53
CA ARG A 172 9.78 -8.57 -11.43
C ARG A 172 9.53 -8.89 -12.90
N ALA A 173 9.16 -10.14 -13.21
CA ALA A 173 8.84 -10.55 -14.56
C ALA A 173 7.62 -9.79 -15.09
N TYR A 174 6.60 -9.72 -14.27
CA TYR A 174 5.37 -9.02 -14.58
C TYR A 174 5.59 -7.51 -14.79
N HIS A 175 6.31 -6.84 -13.88
CA HIS A 175 6.62 -5.42 -14.01
C HIS A 175 7.50 -5.13 -15.23
N SER A 176 8.53 -5.95 -15.49
CA SER A 176 9.39 -5.78 -16.67
C SER A 176 8.61 -5.94 -17.97
N ARG A 177 7.67 -6.89 -18.03
CA ARG A 177 6.81 -7.10 -19.20
C ARG A 177 5.90 -5.89 -19.45
N ILE A 178 5.21 -5.40 -18.43
CA ILE A 178 4.35 -4.21 -18.55
C ILE A 178 5.17 -3.01 -19.01
N HIS A 179 6.33 -2.78 -18.41
CA HIS A 179 7.18 -1.65 -18.77
C HIS A 179 7.67 -1.74 -20.23
N MET A 180 8.01 -2.94 -20.69
CA MET A 180 8.37 -3.17 -22.09
C MET A 180 7.19 -2.92 -23.05
N GLU A 181 5.97 -3.40 -22.72
CA GLU A 181 4.76 -3.14 -23.49
C GLU A 181 4.43 -1.63 -23.56
N GLN A 182 4.64 -0.89 -22.47
CA GLN A 182 4.49 0.57 -22.45
C GLN A 182 5.50 1.26 -23.37
N CYS A 183 6.79 0.88 -23.31
CA CYS A 183 7.81 1.41 -24.21
C CYS A 183 7.45 1.17 -25.68
N ILE A 184 6.97 -0.03 -26.02
CA ILE A 184 6.52 -0.37 -27.37
C ILE A 184 5.32 0.48 -27.80
N SER A 185 4.34 0.67 -26.92
CA SER A 185 3.15 1.48 -27.22
C SER A 185 3.51 2.96 -27.47
N HIS A 186 4.53 3.46 -26.79
CA HIS A 186 5.09 4.80 -27.02
C HIS A 186 6.11 4.88 -28.16
N ARG A 187 6.36 3.77 -28.87
CA ARG A 187 7.36 3.64 -29.94
C ARG A 187 8.80 3.89 -29.48
N ASP A 188 9.07 3.72 -28.18
CA ASP A 188 10.42 3.75 -27.62
C ASP A 188 11.03 2.34 -27.64
N TYR A 189 11.45 1.91 -28.83
CA TYR A 189 12.03 0.58 -29.04
C TYR A 189 13.38 0.42 -28.33
N ASN A 190 14.14 1.50 -28.18
CA ASN A 190 15.42 1.47 -27.45
C ASN A 190 15.20 1.24 -25.96
N GLY A 191 14.24 1.93 -25.36
CA GLY A 191 13.84 1.72 -23.97
C GLY A 191 13.34 0.28 -23.75
N ALA A 192 12.53 -0.25 -24.66
CA ALA A 192 12.06 -1.63 -24.60
C ALA A 192 13.21 -2.65 -24.60
N LEU A 193 14.21 -2.46 -25.46
CA LEU A 193 15.39 -3.33 -25.52
C LEU A 193 16.28 -3.22 -24.27
N ASP A 194 16.37 -2.04 -23.66
CA ASP A 194 17.12 -1.85 -22.41
C ASP A 194 16.44 -2.52 -21.22
N VAL A 195 15.10 -2.56 -21.18
CA VAL A 195 14.32 -3.34 -20.20
C VAL A 195 14.62 -4.84 -20.41
N ALA A 196 14.57 -5.33 -21.66
CA ALA A 196 14.86 -6.72 -21.98
C ALA A 196 16.27 -7.16 -21.56
N LYS A 197 17.28 -6.30 -21.76
CA LYS A 197 18.68 -6.58 -21.35
C LYS A 197 18.87 -6.71 -19.85
N ARG A 198 18.05 -6.00 -19.05
CA ARG A 198 18.12 -6.05 -17.59
C ARG A 198 17.40 -7.27 -17.00
N TYR A 199 16.58 -7.91 -17.81
CA TYR A 199 15.80 -9.07 -17.40
C TYR A 199 16.46 -10.37 -17.87
N ASP A 200 17.07 -11.11 -16.92
CA ASP A 200 17.91 -12.29 -17.19
C ASP A 200 17.12 -13.61 -17.37
N ALA A 201 15.79 -13.60 -17.18
CA ALA A 201 15.00 -14.83 -17.27
C ALA A 201 14.30 -14.94 -18.65
N PRO A 202 14.54 -16.01 -19.42
CA PRO A 202 13.89 -16.23 -20.70
C PRO A 202 12.42 -16.60 -20.48
N ASP A 203 11.52 -15.63 -20.60
CA ASP A 203 10.08 -15.85 -20.71
C ASP A 203 9.69 -15.80 -22.20
N SER A 204 8.82 -16.74 -22.63
CA SER A 204 8.36 -16.80 -24.02
C SER A 204 7.68 -15.50 -24.46
N CYS A 205 6.96 -14.83 -23.56
CA CYS A 205 6.32 -13.56 -23.83
C CYS A 205 7.33 -12.44 -24.06
N MET A 206 8.36 -12.34 -23.20
CA MET A 206 9.46 -11.38 -23.38
C MET A 206 10.23 -11.62 -24.68
N THR A 207 10.46 -12.88 -25.05
CA THR A 207 11.12 -13.23 -26.30
C THR A 207 10.31 -12.76 -27.52
N MET A 208 9.00 -12.90 -27.51
CA MET A 208 8.11 -12.37 -28.56
C MET A 208 8.15 -10.84 -28.63
N LEU A 209 8.12 -10.14 -27.48
CA LEU A 209 8.20 -8.69 -27.43
C LEU A 209 9.55 -8.17 -27.96
N VAL A 210 10.65 -8.84 -27.61
CA VAL A 210 11.98 -8.53 -28.16
C VAL A 210 12.01 -8.74 -29.68
N ALA A 211 11.48 -9.86 -30.20
CA ALA A 211 11.40 -10.11 -31.62
C ALA A 211 10.59 -9.04 -32.36
N TYR A 212 9.49 -8.59 -31.75
CA TYR A 212 8.66 -7.50 -32.30
C TYR A 212 9.40 -6.15 -32.32
N THR A 213 10.23 -5.85 -31.34
CA THR A 213 11.00 -4.59 -31.28
C THR A 213 12.15 -4.56 -32.28
N LEU A 214 12.62 -5.73 -32.74
CA LEU A 214 13.70 -5.87 -33.70
C LEU A 214 13.24 -5.96 -35.18
N SER A 215 11.94 -6.16 -35.40
CA SER A 215 11.34 -6.23 -36.74
C SER A 215 10.92 -4.85 -37.23
#